data_68cdd2539143d10eafc118d060d59f88
#
_entry.id   68cdd2539143d10eafc118d060d59f88
#
_cell.length_a   1.000
_cell.length_b   1.000
_cell.length_c   1.000
_cell.angle_alpha   90.00
_cell.angle_beta   90.00
_cell.angle_gamma   90.00
#
_symmetry.space_group_name_H-M   'P 1'
#
loop_
_entity.id
_entity.type
_entity.pdbx_description
1 polymer ?
#
loop_
_entity_poly.entity_id
_entity_poly.type
_entity_poly.pdbx_seq_one_letter_code
_entity_poly.pdbx_strand_id
1 'polypeptide(L)'
;MNVILCGMMGAGKTCVGIKLSELTGMRWYDTDEMVVGKYGKIADIFEYYGEPHFRTLETEMVRQVAAENDCVVSTGGGCLLRPENAYAFKESGKIVFLRTSADTVFRRVGHTGVDRPLLKGAAFEKINDLLRARTPVYEGCADFIVDTDDKTVEEIALCIMKEFSLPQRGQK
;
A
#
# COMPACT_ATOMS: atom_id res chain seq x y z
N MET A 1 12.71 -0.09 -12.60
CA MET A 1 12.42 0.73 -11.37
C MET A 1 11.05 0.36 -10.85
N ASN A 2 10.95 -0.01 -9.58
CA ASN A 2 9.67 -0.35 -8.95
C ASN A 2 8.93 0.92 -8.49
N VAL A 3 7.57 0.86 -8.46
CA VAL A 3 6.70 1.90 -7.88
C VAL A 3 5.98 1.28 -6.69
N ILE A 4 6.25 1.77 -5.50
CA ILE A 4 5.74 1.23 -4.25
C ILE A 4 4.66 2.17 -3.70
N LEU A 5 3.43 1.68 -3.57
CA LEU A 5 2.29 2.43 -3.06
C LEU A 5 2.13 2.18 -1.57
N CYS A 6 2.26 3.21 -0.75
CA CYS A 6 2.01 3.14 0.68
C CYS A 6 0.89 4.09 1.11
N GLY A 7 0.44 3.92 2.34
CA GLY A 7 -0.61 4.74 2.93
C GLY A 7 -1.61 3.92 3.75
N MET A 8 -2.56 4.61 4.35
CA MET A 8 -3.57 4.00 5.22
C MET A 8 -4.43 2.98 4.46
N MET A 9 -5.01 2.04 5.19
CA MET A 9 -6.08 1.19 4.63
C MET A 9 -7.22 2.06 4.11
N GLY A 10 -7.82 1.70 2.98
CA GLY A 10 -8.82 2.54 2.32
C GLY A 10 -8.26 3.69 1.47
N ALA A 11 -6.95 3.91 1.43
CA ALA A 11 -6.32 4.93 0.57
C ALA A 11 -6.39 4.62 -0.94
N GLY A 12 -6.74 3.38 -1.33
CA GLY A 12 -6.90 2.99 -2.73
C GLY A 12 -5.66 2.36 -3.36
N LYS A 13 -4.67 1.94 -2.57
CA LYS A 13 -3.41 1.35 -3.07
C LYS A 13 -3.59 0.23 -4.08
N THR A 14 -4.45 -0.74 -3.77
CA THR A 14 -4.76 -1.88 -4.65
C THR A 14 -5.36 -1.41 -5.98
N CYS A 15 -6.38 -0.55 -5.94
CA CYS A 15 -7.02 -0.03 -7.16
C CYS A 15 -6.07 0.81 -8.01
N VAL A 16 -5.28 1.69 -7.38
CA VAL A 16 -4.27 2.51 -8.06
C VAL A 16 -3.15 1.64 -8.62
N GLY A 17 -2.72 0.62 -7.88
CA GLY A 17 -1.69 -0.32 -8.31
C GLY A 17 -2.10 -1.11 -9.55
N ILE A 18 -3.32 -1.65 -9.57
CA ILE A 18 -3.88 -2.34 -10.73
C ILE A 18 -3.97 -1.38 -11.93
N LYS A 19 -4.47 -0.15 -11.71
CA LYS A 19 -4.58 0.85 -12.78
C LYS A 19 -3.22 1.24 -13.36
N LEU A 20 -2.21 1.44 -12.53
CA LEU A 20 -0.84 1.68 -12.97
C LEU A 20 -0.30 0.52 -13.81
N SER A 21 -0.53 -0.72 -13.36
CA SER A 21 -0.15 -1.92 -14.11
C SER A 21 -0.81 -1.98 -15.50
N GLU A 22 -2.11 -1.65 -15.58
CA GLU A 22 -2.84 -1.57 -16.84
C GLU A 22 -2.26 -0.55 -17.81
N LEU A 23 -1.97 0.66 -17.30
CA LEU A 23 -1.51 1.79 -18.10
C LEU A 23 -0.04 1.66 -18.53
N THR A 24 0.80 1.05 -17.69
CA THR A 24 2.25 0.95 -17.93
C THR A 24 2.69 -0.39 -18.51
N GLY A 25 1.91 -1.45 -18.28
CA GLY A 25 2.31 -2.84 -18.57
C GLY A 25 3.26 -3.43 -17.52
N MET A 26 3.56 -2.72 -16.44
CA MET A 26 4.35 -3.23 -15.30
C MET A 26 3.58 -4.32 -14.56
N ARG A 27 4.28 -5.32 -14.01
CA ARG A 27 3.65 -6.35 -13.16
C ARG A 27 3.16 -5.72 -11.86
N TRP A 28 2.00 -6.14 -11.38
CA TRP A 28 1.47 -5.69 -10.10
C TRP A 28 1.56 -6.77 -9.04
N TYR A 29 1.91 -6.36 -7.81
CA TYR A 29 1.95 -7.19 -6.61
C TYR A 29 1.26 -6.47 -5.47
N ASP A 30 0.60 -7.24 -4.59
CA ASP A 30 0.07 -6.77 -3.30
C ASP A 30 0.68 -7.61 -2.18
N THR A 31 1.36 -6.97 -1.23
CA THR A 31 2.07 -7.68 -0.16
C THR A 31 1.13 -8.48 0.74
N ASP A 32 -0.09 -7.99 0.97
CA ASP A 32 -1.10 -8.70 1.75
C ASP A 32 -1.60 -9.95 0.99
N GLU A 33 -1.85 -9.82 -0.32
CA GLU A 33 -2.22 -10.98 -1.17
C GLU A 33 -1.09 -12.01 -1.26
N MET A 34 0.16 -11.58 -1.31
CA MET A 34 1.32 -12.50 -1.30
C MET A 34 1.39 -13.30 0.02
N VAL A 35 1.14 -12.65 1.17
CA VAL A 35 1.05 -13.35 2.46
C VAL A 35 -0.10 -14.35 2.43
N VAL A 36 -1.28 -13.92 1.97
CA VAL A 36 -2.46 -14.81 1.89
C VAL A 36 -2.20 -16.02 1.00
N GLY A 37 -1.59 -15.81 -0.15
CA GLY A 37 -1.29 -16.88 -1.11
C GLY A 37 -0.33 -17.94 -0.57
N LYS A 38 0.59 -17.54 0.31
CA LYS A 38 1.61 -18.44 0.85
C LYS A 38 1.26 -19.05 2.22
N TYR A 39 0.60 -18.26 3.09
CA TYR A 39 0.42 -18.60 4.50
C TYR A 39 -1.05 -18.68 4.95
N GLY A 40 -1.99 -18.36 4.07
CA GLY A 40 -3.41 -18.36 4.39
C GLY A 40 -3.93 -16.99 4.89
N LYS A 41 -5.14 -16.99 5.42
CA LYS A 41 -5.85 -15.74 5.75
C LYS A 41 -5.13 -14.96 6.84
N ILE A 42 -5.00 -13.64 6.62
CA ILE A 42 -4.36 -12.71 7.57
C ILE A 42 -5.07 -12.73 8.93
N ALA A 43 -6.41 -12.82 8.94
CA ALA A 43 -7.18 -12.90 10.18
C ALA A 43 -6.78 -14.10 11.03
N ASP A 44 -6.60 -15.26 10.41
CA ASP A 44 -6.18 -16.51 11.10
C ASP A 44 -4.74 -16.38 11.62
N ILE A 45 -3.85 -15.74 10.84
CA ILE A 45 -2.46 -15.48 11.27
C ILE A 45 -2.44 -14.57 12.51
N PHE A 46 -3.26 -13.52 12.53
CA PHE A 46 -3.38 -12.63 13.70
C PHE A 46 -3.96 -13.35 14.91
N GLU A 47 -4.97 -14.21 14.71
CA GLU A 47 -5.63 -14.96 15.79
C GLU A 47 -4.72 -15.99 16.43
N TYR A 48 -4.02 -16.81 15.62
CA TYR A 48 -3.23 -17.95 16.11
C TYR A 48 -1.78 -17.58 16.46
N TYR A 49 -1.18 -16.58 15.79
CA TYR A 49 0.25 -16.26 15.91
C TYR A 49 0.53 -14.81 16.31
N GLY A 50 -0.47 -13.94 16.26
CA GLY A 50 -0.37 -12.53 16.61
C GLY A 50 0.26 -11.63 15.55
N GLU A 51 0.15 -10.32 15.76
CA GLU A 51 0.66 -9.30 14.84
C GLU A 51 2.18 -9.40 14.59
N PRO A 52 3.05 -9.64 15.61
CA PRO A 52 4.50 -9.72 15.37
C PRO A 52 4.88 -10.80 14.36
N HIS A 53 4.19 -11.95 14.38
CA HIS A 53 4.42 -13.01 13.40
C HIS A 53 3.99 -12.59 11.99
N PHE A 54 2.79 -12.02 11.86
CA PHE A 54 2.34 -11.46 10.58
C PHE A 54 3.36 -10.48 9.99
N ARG A 55 3.91 -9.56 10.81
CA ARG A 55 4.92 -8.60 10.37
C ARG A 55 6.21 -9.26 9.87
N THR A 56 6.56 -10.41 10.40
CA THR A 56 7.71 -11.19 9.91
C THR A 56 7.44 -11.77 8.52
N LEU A 57 6.23 -12.31 8.30
CA LEU A 57 5.81 -12.82 7.00
C LEU A 57 5.69 -11.70 5.96
N GLU A 58 5.14 -10.55 6.36
CA GLU A 58 5.07 -9.34 5.53
C GLU A 58 6.48 -8.89 5.07
N THR A 59 7.46 -8.86 5.98
CA THR A 59 8.85 -8.53 5.66
C THR A 59 9.48 -9.53 4.68
N GLU A 60 9.13 -10.80 4.77
CA GLU A 60 9.58 -11.81 3.82
C GLU A 60 9.04 -11.52 2.40
N MET A 61 7.76 -11.16 2.28
CA MET A 61 7.17 -10.79 0.99
C MET A 61 7.79 -9.50 0.43
N VAL A 62 8.06 -8.53 1.30
CA VAL A 62 8.78 -7.30 0.91
C VAL A 62 10.12 -7.61 0.29
N ARG A 63 10.95 -8.46 0.91
CA ARG A 63 12.27 -8.84 0.37
C ARG A 63 12.14 -9.55 -0.97
N GLN A 64 11.14 -10.41 -1.10
CA GLN A 64 10.88 -11.12 -2.35
C GLN A 64 10.50 -10.16 -3.48
N VAL A 65 9.55 -9.26 -3.27
CA VAL A 65 9.09 -8.33 -4.31
C VAL A 65 10.07 -7.18 -4.56
N ALA A 66 10.86 -6.77 -3.57
CA ALA A 66 11.91 -5.78 -3.75
C ALA A 66 13.07 -6.27 -4.65
N ALA A 67 13.25 -7.58 -4.80
CA ALA A 67 14.20 -8.16 -5.73
C ALA A 67 13.71 -8.17 -7.20
N GLU A 68 12.42 -7.91 -7.42
CA GLU A 68 11.84 -7.78 -8.76
C GLU A 68 12.17 -6.41 -9.37
N ASN A 69 12.03 -6.32 -10.70
CA ASN A 69 12.23 -5.08 -11.45
C ASN A 69 10.98 -4.71 -12.24
N ASP A 70 10.79 -3.41 -12.43
CA ASP A 70 9.71 -2.84 -13.23
C ASP A 70 8.34 -3.38 -12.84
N CYS A 71 8.04 -3.26 -11.56
CA CYS A 71 6.75 -3.65 -10.99
C CYS A 71 6.12 -2.54 -10.16
N VAL A 72 4.80 -2.63 -9.99
CA VAL A 72 4.00 -1.83 -9.07
C VAL A 72 3.69 -2.67 -7.85
N VAL A 73 3.94 -2.14 -6.66
CA VAL A 73 3.73 -2.85 -5.40
C VAL A 73 2.72 -2.09 -4.54
N SER A 74 1.59 -2.71 -4.23
CA SER A 74 0.67 -2.23 -3.19
C SER A 74 1.07 -2.83 -1.85
N THR A 75 1.33 -1.99 -0.83
CA THR A 75 1.75 -2.47 0.49
C THR A 75 0.60 -2.56 1.48
N GLY A 76 0.69 -3.47 2.45
CA GLY A 76 -0.13 -3.42 3.65
C GLY A 76 0.03 -2.07 4.38
N GLY A 77 -1.04 -1.59 5.05
CA GLY A 77 -1.01 -0.27 5.69
C GLY A 77 0.01 -0.13 6.82
N GLY A 78 0.50 -1.23 7.39
CA GLY A 78 1.54 -1.22 8.43
C GLY A 78 2.94 -1.56 7.92
N CYS A 79 3.08 -1.88 6.65
CA CYS A 79 4.29 -2.44 6.06
C CYS A 79 5.53 -1.55 6.26
N LEU A 80 5.42 -0.26 5.99
CA LEU A 80 6.53 0.70 6.10
C LEU A 80 6.80 1.18 7.54
N LEU A 81 6.02 0.74 8.53
CA LEU A 81 6.33 1.03 9.93
C LEU A 81 7.57 0.27 10.42
N ARG A 82 7.99 -0.76 9.69
CA ARG A 82 9.27 -1.43 9.90
C ARG A 82 10.35 -0.78 9.04
N PRO A 83 11.42 -0.24 9.66
CA PRO A 83 12.49 0.44 8.92
C PRO A 83 13.16 -0.44 7.86
N GLU A 84 13.29 -1.75 8.12
CA GLU A 84 13.88 -2.70 7.17
C GLU A 84 13.05 -2.82 5.88
N ASN A 85 11.72 -2.73 5.95
CA ASN A 85 10.85 -2.78 4.78
C ASN A 85 10.96 -1.48 3.97
N ALA A 86 10.95 -0.33 4.66
CA ALA A 86 11.12 0.96 4.04
C ALA A 86 12.48 1.06 3.32
N TYR A 87 13.54 0.55 3.96
CA TYR A 87 14.89 0.51 3.36
C TYR A 87 14.91 -0.36 2.10
N ALA A 88 14.40 -1.60 2.17
CA ALA A 88 14.37 -2.50 1.02
C ALA A 88 13.62 -1.90 -0.18
N PHE A 89 12.51 -1.21 0.06
CA PHE A 89 11.76 -0.54 -0.99
C PHE A 89 12.46 0.71 -1.55
N LYS A 90 13.14 1.49 -0.71
CA LYS A 90 13.95 2.64 -1.19
C LYS A 90 15.10 2.22 -2.10
N GLU A 91 15.74 1.10 -1.81
CA GLU A 91 16.79 0.54 -2.66
C GLU A 91 16.25 0.00 -3.99
N SER A 92 15.00 -0.50 -4.02
CA SER A 92 14.41 -1.13 -5.20
C SER A 92 13.65 -0.18 -6.13
N GLY A 93 13.20 0.98 -5.64
CA GLY A 93 12.35 1.86 -6.44
C GLY A 93 11.95 3.17 -5.77
N LYS A 94 10.76 3.66 -6.14
CA LYS A 94 10.18 4.91 -5.67
C LYS A 94 8.95 4.66 -4.82
N ILE A 95 8.90 5.25 -3.64
CA ILE A 95 7.79 5.14 -2.70
C ILE A 95 6.83 6.30 -2.90
N VAL A 96 5.57 5.97 -3.16
CA VAL A 96 4.45 6.91 -3.32
C VAL A 96 3.53 6.80 -2.10
N PHE A 97 3.38 7.88 -1.38
CA PHE A 97 2.38 7.97 -0.32
C PHE A 97 1.04 8.44 -0.87
N LEU A 98 0.04 7.56 -0.84
CA LEU A 98 -1.35 7.91 -1.12
C LEU A 98 -1.97 8.50 0.16
N ARG A 99 -1.91 9.83 0.27
CA ARG A 99 -2.43 10.56 1.43
C ARG A 99 -3.94 10.66 1.34
N THR A 100 -4.62 10.28 2.42
CA THR A 100 -6.09 10.19 2.49
C THR A 100 -6.55 10.71 3.83
N SER A 101 -7.64 11.50 3.88
CA SER A 101 -8.22 11.98 5.13
C SER A 101 -8.91 10.87 5.92
N ALA A 102 -9.10 11.11 7.22
CA ALA A 102 -9.83 10.20 8.09
C ALA A 102 -11.28 9.99 7.63
N ASP A 103 -11.94 11.04 7.16
CA ASP A 103 -13.31 10.99 6.63
C ASP A 103 -13.42 10.05 5.42
N THR A 104 -12.46 10.16 4.50
CA THR A 104 -12.44 9.31 3.31
C THR A 104 -12.11 7.85 3.67
N VAL A 105 -11.18 7.61 4.58
CA VAL A 105 -10.90 6.26 5.10
C VAL A 105 -12.13 5.67 5.75
N PHE A 106 -12.80 6.43 6.63
CA PHE A 106 -14.00 5.97 7.34
C PHE A 106 -15.12 5.57 6.37
N ARG A 107 -15.41 6.43 5.38
CA ARG A 107 -16.41 6.13 4.34
C ARG A 107 -16.06 4.85 3.56
N ARG A 108 -14.83 4.73 3.08
CA ARG A 108 -14.40 3.61 2.23
C ARG A 108 -14.33 2.29 2.98
N VAL A 109 -13.87 2.30 4.24
CA VAL A 109 -13.75 1.08 5.06
C VAL A 109 -15.09 0.57 5.53
N GLY A 110 -16.04 1.46 5.88
CA GLY A 110 -17.39 1.09 6.31
C GLY A 110 -18.21 0.37 5.25
N HIS A 111 -17.88 0.52 3.97
CA HIS A 111 -18.61 -0.08 2.85
C HIS A 111 -17.96 -1.36 2.27
N THR A 112 -16.73 -1.71 2.65
CA THR A 112 -15.98 -2.78 1.93
C THR A 112 -16.20 -4.18 2.45
N GLY A 113 -16.84 -4.39 3.61
CA GLY A 113 -17.06 -5.75 4.16
C GLY A 113 -15.78 -6.60 4.37
N VAL A 114 -14.60 -6.05 4.08
CA VAL A 114 -13.32 -6.74 4.21
C VAL A 114 -12.96 -6.87 5.68
N ASP A 115 -12.71 -8.09 6.13
CA ASP A 115 -12.28 -8.37 7.51
C ASP A 115 -10.89 -7.77 7.74
N ARG A 116 -10.87 -6.64 8.46
CA ARG A 116 -9.64 -5.92 8.83
C ARG A 116 -9.50 -5.92 10.35
N PRO A 117 -8.67 -6.81 10.93
CA PRO A 117 -8.59 -7.02 12.38
C PRO A 117 -8.36 -5.73 13.18
N LEU A 118 -7.57 -4.79 12.65
CA LEU A 118 -7.25 -3.52 13.33
C LEU A 118 -8.38 -2.49 13.32
N LEU A 119 -9.43 -2.69 12.48
CA LEU A 119 -10.55 -1.76 12.36
C LEU A 119 -11.90 -2.38 12.72
N LYS A 120 -11.95 -3.60 13.24
CA LYS A 120 -13.19 -4.22 13.70
C LYS A 120 -13.90 -3.31 14.73
N GLY A 121 -15.06 -2.73 14.33
CA GLY A 121 -15.82 -1.81 15.16
C GLY A 121 -15.14 -0.47 15.43
N ALA A 122 -14.22 -0.03 14.55
CA ALA A 122 -13.47 1.18 14.78
C ALA A 122 -14.34 2.42 14.66
N ALA A 123 -14.46 3.17 15.75
CA ALA A 123 -14.93 4.53 15.74
C ALA A 123 -13.98 5.41 14.89
N PHE A 124 -14.51 6.51 14.37
CA PHE A 124 -13.73 7.51 13.60
C PHE A 124 -12.44 7.94 14.31
N GLU A 125 -12.48 8.09 15.65
CA GLU A 125 -11.33 8.44 16.47
C GLU A 125 -10.18 7.46 16.32
N LYS A 126 -10.43 6.15 16.27
CA LYS A 126 -9.39 5.14 16.09
C LYS A 126 -8.71 5.23 14.72
N ILE A 127 -9.46 5.55 13.67
CA ILE A 127 -8.91 5.81 12.34
C ILE A 127 -8.00 7.05 12.37
N ASN A 128 -8.47 8.10 13.02
CA ASN A 128 -7.74 9.36 13.15
C ASN A 128 -6.44 9.17 13.95
N ASP A 129 -6.47 8.42 15.05
CA ASP A 129 -5.28 8.10 15.85
C ASP A 129 -4.26 7.27 15.06
N LEU A 130 -4.72 6.29 14.29
CA LEU A 130 -3.86 5.50 13.41
C LEU A 130 -3.22 6.37 12.31
N LEU A 131 -3.98 7.30 11.72
CA LEU A 131 -3.47 8.25 10.75
C LEU A 131 -2.39 9.15 11.35
N ARG A 132 -2.66 9.76 12.51
CA ARG A 132 -1.69 10.61 13.22
C ARG A 132 -0.39 9.87 13.52
N ALA A 133 -0.48 8.62 13.96
CA ALA A 133 0.69 7.81 14.29
C ALA A 133 1.51 7.40 13.05
N ARG A 134 0.86 7.16 11.91
CA ARG A 134 1.49 6.58 10.72
C ARG A 134 1.92 7.59 9.67
N THR A 135 1.21 8.72 9.54
CA THR A 135 1.48 9.75 8.54
C THR A 135 2.93 10.22 8.57
N PRO A 136 3.56 10.52 9.72
CA PRO A 136 4.97 10.94 9.75
C PRO A 136 5.93 9.88 9.17
N VAL A 137 5.62 8.59 9.35
CA VAL A 137 6.43 7.50 8.78
C VAL A 137 6.26 7.44 7.26
N TYR A 138 5.03 7.52 6.77
CA TYR A 138 4.77 7.52 5.33
C TYR A 138 5.43 8.72 4.63
N GLU A 139 5.29 9.92 5.20
CA GLU A 139 5.91 11.15 4.68
C GLU A 139 7.44 11.06 4.69
N GLY A 140 8.03 10.52 5.76
CA GLY A 140 9.48 10.34 5.87
C GLY A 140 10.06 9.29 4.92
N CYS A 141 9.23 8.34 4.45
CA CYS A 141 9.65 7.32 3.50
C CYS A 141 9.37 7.71 2.04
N ALA A 142 8.38 8.58 1.77
CA ALA A 142 7.90 8.85 0.43
C ALA A 142 8.87 9.67 -0.42
N ASP A 143 9.03 9.27 -1.68
CA ASP A 143 9.63 10.10 -2.73
C ASP A 143 8.59 11.04 -3.37
N PHE A 144 7.30 10.66 -3.33
CA PHE A 144 6.20 11.44 -3.86
C PHE A 144 4.93 11.26 -3.03
N ILE A 145 4.16 12.33 -2.86
CA ILE A 145 2.90 12.32 -2.09
C ILE A 145 1.74 12.74 -3.01
N VAL A 146 0.68 11.94 -3.02
CA VAL A 146 -0.54 12.23 -3.78
C VAL A 146 -1.74 12.28 -2.85
N ASP A 147 -2.46 13.40 -2.82
CA ASP A 147 -3.76 13.50 -2.15
C ASP A 147 -4.83 12.76 -2.96
N THR A 148 -5.59 11.89 -2.30
CA THR A 148 -6.52 10.96 -2.98
C THR A 148 -7.99 11.29 -2.77
N ASP A 149 -8.33 12.26 -1.92
CA ASP A 149 -9.71 12.48 -1.47
C ASP A 149 -10.66 12.85 -2.60
N ASP A 150 -10.24 13.75 -3.48
CA ASP A 150 -11.05 14.31 -4.56
C ASP A 150 -10.59 13.86 -5.96
N LYS A 151 -9.85 12.75 -6.01
CA LYS A 151 -9.32 12.22 -7.27
C LYS A 151 -9.85 10.82 -7.56
N THR A 152 -10.08 10.56 -8.84
CA THR A 152 -10.33 9.22 -9.35
C THR A 152 -9.04 8.39 -9.32
N VAL A 153 -9.20 7.08 -9.34
CA VAL A 153 -8.07 6.12 -9.42
C VAL A 153 -7.20 6.40 -10.65
N GLU A 154 -7.82 6.76 -11.77
CA GLU A 154 -7.12 7.07 -13.01
C GLU A 154 -6.30 8.37 -12.92
N GLU A 155 -6.86 9.44 -12.36
CA GLU A 155 -6.14 10.71 -12.13
C GLU A 155 -4.92 10.51 -11.23
N ILE A 156 -5.05 9.69 -10.16
CA ILE A 156 -3.93 9.35 -9.28
C ILE A 156 -2.85 8.58 -10.04
N ALA A 157 -3.24 7.57 -10.82
CA ALA A 157 -2.32 6.78 -11.61
C ALA A 157 -1.57 7.63 -12.64
N LEU A 158 -2.27 8.50 -13.38
CA LEU A 158 -1.67 9.42 -14.35
C LEU A 158 -0.71 10.43 -13.69
N CYS A 159 -1.05 10.92 -12.50
CA CYS A 159 -0.18 11.79 -11.71
C CYS A 159 1.14 11.10 -11.37
N ILE A 160 1.09 9.84 -10.90
CA ILE A 160 2.28 9.04 -10.58
C ILE A 160 3.11 8.75 -11.85
N MET A 161 2.44 8.39 -12.94
CA MET A 161 3.12 8.16 -14.23
C MET A 161 3.88 9.38 -14.70
N LYS A 162 3.27 10.57 -14.60
CA LYS A 162 3.89 11.85 -14.98
C LYS A 162 5.10 12.15 -14.10
N GLU A 163 4.96 12.00 -12.78
CA GLU A 163 6.04 12.30 -11.82
C GLU A 163 7.30 11.48 -12.11
N PHE A 164 7.15 10.18 -12.35
CA PHE A 164 8.28 9.29 -12.56
C PHE A 164 8.59 9.00 -14.03
N SER A 165 7.95 9.71 -14.97
CA SER A 165 8.11 9.49 -16.42
C SER A 165 7.96 8.03 -16.81
N LEU A 166 6.94 7.36 -16.25
CA LEU A 166 6.70 5.93 -16.51
C LEU A 166 6.25 5.72 -17.95
N PRO A 167 6.67 4.62 -18.60
CA PRO A 167 6.26 4.31 -19.97
C PRO A 167 4.75 4.06 -20.04
N GLN A 168 4.12 4.45 -21.13
CA GLN A 168 2.74 4.09 -21.43
C GLN A 168 2.73 2.78 -22.24
N ARG A 169 1.84 1.87 -21.88
CA ARG A 169 1.68 0.59 -22.57
C ARG A 169 1.37 0.82 -24.05
N GLY A 170 2.19 0.28 -24.96
CA GLY A 170 2.01 0.41 -26.40
C GLY A 170 2.82 1.53 -27.08
N GLN A 171 3.61 2.30 -26.36
CA GLN A 171 4.59 3.25 -26.91
C GLN A 171 6.02 2.64 -26.92
N LYS A 172 6.19 1.49 -27.54
CA LYS A 172 7.50 0.93 -27.91
C LYS A 172 7.65 0.90 -29.40
#